data_4376038562091e3f3fe7af93b3c254e9
#
_entry.id   4376038562091e3f3fe7af93b3c254e9
#
_cell.length_a   1.000
_cell.length_b   1.000
_cell.length_c   1.000
_cell.angle_alpha   90.00
_cell.angle_beta   90.00
_cell.angle_gamma   90.00
#
_symmetry.space_group_name_H-M   'P 1'
#
loop_
_entity.id
_entity.type
_entity.pdbx_description
1 polymer ?
#
loop_
_entity_poly.entity_id
_entity_poly.type
_entity_poly.pdbx_seq_one_letter_code
_entity_poly.pdbx_strand_id
1 'polypeptide(L)'
;MVTSSSTLAAYGAIGAGIPPYEIKDITTVVKAYSSAVGAGAFVSEIFGDEAEELRNRGGDGGEYGATTGRPRRVGWFDAVATRYGCRIQGATEVAF
;
A
#
# COMPACT_ATOMS: atom_id res chain seq x y z
N MET A 1 -0.04 2.06 12.04
CA MET A 1 0.09 0.76 11.33
C MET A 1 1.56 0.39 11.28
N VAL A 2 1.89 -0.84 11.58
CA VAL A 2 3.27 -1.33 11.59
C VAL A 2 3.39 -2.47 10.59
N THR A 3 4.44 -2.46 9.77
CA THR A 3 4.77 -3.57 8.88
C THR A 3 6.04 -4.27 9.36
N SER A 4 6.21 -5.53 8.99
CA SER A 4 7.44 -6.28 9.25
C SER A 4 8.56 -5.91 8.29
N SER A 5 8.24 -5.24 7.20
CA SER A 5 9.18 -4.84 6.15
C SER A 5 9.49 -3.35 6.21
N SER A 6 10.73 -3.00 5.89
CA SER A 6 11.13 -1.62 5.70
C SER A 6 10.73 -1.16 4.30
N THR A 7 9.76 -0.28 4.22
CA THR A 7 9.17 0.17 2.95
C THR A 7 9.77 1.48 2.41
N LEU A 8 10.66 2.11 3.18
CA LEU A 8 11.33 3.33 2.75
C LEU A 8 12.51 3.00 1.84
N ALA A 9 12.62 3.70 0.72
CA ALA A 9 13.68 3.51 -0.27
C ALA A 9 15.10 3.64 0.32
N ALA A 10 15.27 4.51 1.33
CA ALA A 10 16.55 4.68 2.02
C ALA A 10 17.11 3.39 2.64
N TYR A 11 16.22 2.48 3.07
CA TYR A 11 16.65 1.17 3.59
C TYR A 11 17.29 0.28 2.53
N GLY A 12 16.95 0.49 1.26
CA GLY A 12 17.58 -0.21 0.15
C GLY A 12 19.09 0.08 0.09
N ALA A 13 19.49 1.32 0.29
CA ALA A 13 20.89 1.71 0.37
C ALA A 13 21.59 1.07 1.57
N ILE A 14 20.96 1.08 2.73
CA ILE A 14 21.48 0.47 3.96
C ILE A 14 21.69 -1.03 3.78
N GLY A 15 20.69 -1.71 3.26
CA GLY A 15 20.75 -3.17 3.05
C GLY A 15 21.75 -3.59 1.99
N ALA A 16 21.94 -2.81 0.94
CA ALA A 16 22.90 -3.08 -0.13
C ALA A 16 24.31 -2.61 0.17
N GLY A 17 24.51 -1.81 1.22
CA GLY A 17 25.82 -1.25 1.56
C GLY A 17 26.31 -0.19 0.58
N ILE A 18 25.38 0.54 -0.04
CA ILE A 18 25.71 1.64 -0.95
C ILE A 18 25.41 3.00 -0.30
N PRO A 19 26.08 4.08 -0.72
CA PRO A 19 25.77 5.41 -0.21
C PRO A 19 24.33 5.83 -0.54
N PRO A 20 23.60 6.44 0.40
CA PRO A 20 22.18 6.82 0.17
C PRO A 20 21.99 7.84 -0.96
N TYR A 21 23.00 8.66 -1.26
CA TYR A 21 22.95 9.62 -2.36
C TYR A 21 23.04 8.97 -3.75
N GLU A 22 23.30 7.67 -3.84
CA GLU A 22 23.23 6.91 -5.10
C GLU A 22 21.80 6.59 -5.53
N ILE A 23 20.83 6.63 -4.58
CA ILE A 23 19.42 6.44 -4.89
C ILE A 23 18.84 7.78 -5.35
N LYS A 24 18.53 7.90 -6.63
CA LYS A 24 18.03 9.15 -7.26
C LYS A 24 16.61 9.01 -7.79
N ASP A 25 16.28 7.84 -8.33
CA ASP A 25 14.98 7.56 -8.90
C ASP A 25 14.24 6.58 -7.99
N ILE A 26 13.08 7.00 -7.49
CA ILE A 26 12.26 6.24 -6.55
C ILE A 26 10.85 6.14 -7.12
N THR A 27 10.49 4.95 -7.57
CA THR A 27 9.14 4.65 -8.02
C THR A 27 8.34 4.04 -6.88
N THR A 28 7.34 4.75 -6.39
CA THR A 28 6.41 4.22 -5.39
C THR A 28 5.28 3.47 -6.08
N VAL A 29 5.12 2.20 -5.76
CA VAL A 29 4.03 1.37 -6.29
C VAL A 29 2.83 1.47 -5.35
N VAL A 30 1.67 1.82 -5.89
CA VAL A 30 0.45 2.08 -5.12
C VAL A 30 -0.74 1.35 -5.75
N LYS A 31 -1.57 0.72 -4.94
CA LYS A 31 -2.86 0.22 -5.42
C LYS A 31 -3.77 1.38 -5.79
N ALA A 32 -4.57 1.21 -6.86
CA ALA A 32 -5.58 2.18 -7.25
C ALA A 32 -6.80 2.23 -6.30
N TYR A 33 -6.80 1.44 -5.25
CA TYR A 33 -7.79 1.41 -4.18
C TYR A 33 -7.09 1.12 -2.85
N SER A 34 -7.80 1.22 -1.74
CA SER A 34 -7.24 0.96 -0.42
C SER A 34 -7.70 -0.39 0.13
N SER A 35 -6.82 -1.08 0.84
CA SER A 35 -7.17 -2.30 1.58
C SER A 35 -6.50 -2.31 2.95
N ALA A 36 -7.16 -2.92 3.93
CA ALA A 36 -6.63 -3.02 5.29
C ALA A 36 -6.99 -4.35 5.94
N VAL A 37 -6.17 -4.75 6.88
CA VAL A 37 -6.37 -5.93 7.73
C VAL A 37 -6.49 -5.47 9.18
N GLY A 38 -7.40 -6.10 9.91
CA GLY A 38 -7.60 -5.82 11.33
C GLY A 38 -8.42 -4.57 11.62
N ALA A 39 -8.55 -4.27 12.91
CA ALA A 39 -9.27 -3.10 13.39
C ALA A 39 -8.44 -1.82 13.23
N GLY A 40 -9.10 -0.70 13.21
CA GLY A 40 -8.49 0.61 13.12
C GLY A 40 -9.24 1.53 12.16
N ALA A 41 -8.86 2.79 12.16
CA ALA A 41 -9.47 3.78 11.28
C ALA A 41 -9.17 3.47 9.81
N PHE A 42 -10.19 3.56 8.99
CA PHE A 42 -10.11 3.40 7.54
C PHE A 42 -11.04 4.43 6.89
N VAL A 43 -10.49 5.59 6.64
CA VAL A 43 -11.26 6.79 6.25
C VAL A 43 -12.06 6.60 4.95
N SER A 44 -11.48 5.90 3.98
CA SER A 44 -12.09 5.66 2.67
C SER A 44 -12.81 4.31 2.54
N GLU A 45 -13.04 3.62 3.66
CA GLU A 45 -13.67 2.29 3.66
C GLU A 45 -15.07 2.33 3.05
N ILE A 46 -15.37 1.34 2.21
CA ILE A 46 -16.69 1.11 1.63
C ILE A 46 -17.27 -0.21 2.11
N PHE A 47 -18.59 -0.32 2.03
CA PHE A 47 -19.34 -1.45 2.54
C PHE A 47 -20.38 -1.94 1.52
N GLY A 48 -20.95 -3.12 1.76
CA GLY A 48 -22.00 -3.67 0.93
C GLY A 48 -21.49 -4.24 -0.38
N ASP A 49 -22.37 -4.28 -1.38
CA ASP A 49 -22.12 -4.95 -2.67
C ASP A 49 -20.92 -4.36 -3.42
N GLU A 50 -20.75 -3.05 -3.36
CA GLU A 50 -19.62 -2.37 -3.99
C GLU A 50 -18.28 -2.78 -3.38
N ALA A 51 -18.23 -2.92 -2.04
CA ALA A 51 -17.06 -3.42 -1.36
C ALA A 51 -16.76 -4.87 -1.73
N GLU A 52 -17.78 -5.68 -1.83
CA GLU A 52 -17.64 -7.09 -2.21
C GLU A 52 -17.17 -7.24 -3.65
N GLU A 53 -17.70 -6.47 -4.57
CA GLU A 53 -17.23 -6.45 -5.95
C GLU A 53 -15.75 -6.05 -6.04
N LEU A 54 -15.36 -5.00 -5.37
CA LEU A 54 -13.96 -4.55 -5.34
C LEU A 54 -13.06 -5.62 -4.73
N ARG A 55 -13.49 -6.25 -3.65
CA ARG A 55 -12.75 -7.32 -2.97
C ARG A 55 -12.54 -8.52 -3.88
N ASN A 56 -13.55 -8.92 -4.63
CA ASN A 56 -13.49 -10.07 -5.52
C ASN A 56 -12.63 -9.82 -6.76
N ARG A 57 -12.54 -8.58 -7.22
CA ARG A 57 -11.76 -8.18 -8.39
C ARG A 57 -10.33 -7.75 -8.06
N GLY A 58 -10.03 -7.52 -6.80
CA GLY A 58 -8.71 -7.04 -6.37
C GLY A 58 -7.66 -8.12 -6.40
N GLY A 59 -6.54 -7.88 -7.11
CA GLY A 59 -5.39 -8.77 -7.13
C GLY A 59 -5.67 -10.18 -7.67
N ASP A 60 -4.69 -11.03 -7.57
CA ASP A 60 -4.83 -12.45 -7.93
C ASP A 60 -5.56 -13.20 -6.81
N GLY A 61 -6.78 -13.64 -7.08
CA GLY A 61 -7.59 -14.37 -6.09
C GLY A 61 -8.40 -13.50 -5.13
N GLY A 62 -8.45 -12.19 -5.36
CA GLY A 62 -9.23 -11.25 -4.56
C GLY A 62 -8.53 -10.74 -3.28
N GLU A 63 -9.16 -9.79 -2.63
CA GLU A 63 -8.66 -9.20 -1.38
C GLU A 63 -9.11 -10.04 -0.18
N TYR A 64 -8.49 -11.19 -0.04
CA TYR A 64 -8.69 -12.14 1.06
C TYR A 64 -7.34 -12.48 1.70
N GLY A 65 -7.37 -12.83 2.98
CA GLY A 65 -6.16 -13.25 3.68
C GLY A 65 -5.57 -14.52 3.08
N ALA A 66 -4.28 -14.50 2.75
CA ALA A 66 -3.62 -15.64 2.13
C ALA A 66 -3.66 -16.92 2.99
N THR A 67 -3.60 -16.77 4.30
CA THR A 67 -3.58 -17.90 5.24
C THR A 67 -4.98 -18.27 5.75
N THR A 68 -5.78 -17.26 6.11
CA THR A 68 -7.09 -17.46 6.77
C THR A 68 -8.27 -17.37 5.83
N GLY A 69 -8.10 -16.83 4.62
CA GLY A 69 -9.18 -16.55 3.69
C GLY A 69 -10.13 -15.44 4.16
N ARG A 70 -9.79 -14.71 5.23
CA ARG A 70 -10.64 -13.63 5.74
C ARG A 70 -10.77 -12.50 4.72
N PRO A 71 -12.01 -11.99 4.50
CA PRO A 71 -12.19 -10.81 3.64
C PRO A 71 -11.44 -9.63 4.22
N ARG A 72 -10.62 -8.97 3.39
CA ARG A 72 -9.97 -7.71 3.77
C ARG A 72 -10.96 -6.57 3.66
N ARG A 73 -10.78 -5.58 4.48
CA ARG A 73 -11.47 -4.30 4.37
C ARG A 73 -10.97 -3.60 3.12
N VAL A 74 -11.87 -3.04 2.34
CA VAL A 74 -11.54 -2.33 1.09
C VAL A 74 -12.15 -0.94 1.09
N GLY A 75 -11.58 -0.05 0.34
CA GLY A 75 -12.03 1.34 0.25
C GLY A 75 -11.49 2.05 -0.97
N TRP A 76 -11.97 3.28 -1.16
CA TRP A 76 -11.52 4.14 -2.23
C TRP A 76 -10.05 4.50 -2.06
N PHE A 77 -9.44 4.87 -3.17
CA PHE A 77 -8.08 5.40 -3.17
C PHE A 77 -7.96 6.63 -2.27
N ASP A 78 -7.01 6.60 -1.35
CA ASP A 78 -6.75 7.70 -0.43
C ASP A 78 -5.59 8.55 -0.96
N ALA A 79 -5.93 9.66 -1.60
CA ALA A 79 -4.94 10.59 -2.17
C ALA A 79 -4.13 11.31 -1.09
N VAL A 80 -4.71 11.56 0.08
CA VAL A 80 -4.01 12.22 1.19
C VAL A 80 -2.94 11.31 1.76
N ALA A 81 -3.29 10.07 2.07
CA ALA A 81 -2.34 9.08 2.57
C ALA A 81 -1.24 8.77 1.55
N THR A 82 -1.62 8.65 0.27
CA THR A 82 -0.65 8.39 -0.81
C THR A 82 0.32 9.54 -0.98
N ARG A 83 -0.16 10.78 -0.96
CA ARG A 83 0.71 11.96 -1.03
C ARG A 83 1.68 12.02 0.14
N TYR A 84 1.22 11.71 1.33
CA TYR A 84 2.07 11.60 2.52
C TYR A 84 3.15 10.53 2.34
N GLY A 85 2.75 9.33 1.89
CA GLY A 85 3.67 8.23 1.62
C GLY A 85 4.73 8.59 0.58
N CYS A 86 4.34 9.23 -0.51
CA CYS A 86 5.27 9.69 -1.55
C CYS A 86 6.29 10.71 -1.02
N ARG A 87 5.87 11.62 -0.13
CA ARG A 87 6.78 12.57 0.51
C ARG A 87 7.79 11.88 1.41
N ILE A 88 7.35 10.93 2.21
CA ILE A 88 8.22 10.15 3.10
C ILE A 88 9.22 9.31 2.29
N GLN A 89 8.79 8.75 1.18
CA GLN A 89 9.65 7.98 0.28
C GLN A 89 10.65 8.83 -0.49
N GLY A 90 10.36 10.12 -0.69
CA GLY A 90 11.07 10.94 -1.67
C GLY A 90 10.78 10.47 -3.10
N ALA A 91 9.55 10.05 -3.37
CA ALA A 91 9.16 9.50 -4.66
C ALA A 91 9.38 10.49 -5.81
N THR A 92 10.02 10.03 -6.85
CA THR A 92 10.18 10.75 -8.14
C THR A 92 9.08 10.34 -9.11
N GLU A 93 8.52 9.15 -8.94
CA GLU A 93 7.46 8.58 -9.77
C GLU A 93 6.47 7.76 -8.93
N VAL A 94 5.27 7.58 -9.47
CA VAL A 94 4.24 6.73 -8.89
C VAL A 94 3.69 5.80 -9.96
N ALA A 95 3.66 4.51 -9.66
CA ALA A 95 3.02 3.49 -10.49
C ALA A 95 1.75 2.97 -9.79
N PHE A 96 0.63 2.99 -10.51
CA PHE A 96 -0.63 2.44 -10.05
C PHE A 96 -0.87 1.03 -10.59
#